data_9cc7e28e9c36b435b69ea03b89238626
#
_entry.id   9cc7e28e9c36b435b69ea03b89238626
#
_cell.length_a   1.000
_cell.length_b   1.000
_cell.length_c   1.000
_cell.angle_alpha   90.00
_cell.angle_beta   90.00
_cell.angle_gamma   90.00
#
_symmetry.space_group_name_H-M   'P 1'
#
loop_
_entity.id
_entity.type
_entity.pdbx_description
1 polymer ?
#
loop_
_entity_poly.entity_id
_entity_poly.type
_entity_poly.pdbx_seq_one_letter_code
_entity_poly.pdbx_strand_id
1 'polypeptide(L)'
;MKRRLARRVAPTLLCLALAACGADDANDAAPPSAQPAPIPDAPASTPAPAPAPTYYQTKTPYRPQQNASSYEAPPAGYAPVYTEMVARHGSRGLSGFKYDGAIYDMLSKADAEGALTPLGRQLKADTFAMMKANALLGYGVAGISTPGYGNLTQAGIREHQQLAARLLERLPALFDTVAGAAGGAARRIVVVHSGQDRAVDSSAYFSGALVAARPALAPAITLPSAPAGYPEGAPVAQAAGVDRFLLYFHALKPSVDLVASTADPHYATYRDSLAYQAYGGDAVVAAKLDAIMQSPQTSQVAQTVLAGLVTPDFAAKLGTAGHTFSNTGTYTFASSDARFANTLKGDGKTTIQSAADAANVLYNLLQVAPAMTAETGGVTMERYIAAPQAEYLAYLQDAEDFYEKGPGVAEANPVTYRMAQALVDDFFAEIDAIARGDLTNAAKLRFTHAEVVIPFASILKLKNVFAPVPQAQTYTYANNPWRGEAVSPMAANLQWDVYRNGSRLIVKMLYNERETDFQPACDGARIAPGSRFYDYAGLKRCHGYR
;
A
#
# COMPACT_ATOMS: atom_id res chain seq x y z
N MET A 1 -23.71 20.55 43.56
CA MET A 1 -23.44 19.36 44.40
C MET A 1 -23.73 18.10 43.59
N LYS A 2 -22.75 17.42 43.05
CA LYS A 2 -22.74 16.00 42.66
C LYS A 2 -21.31 15.62 42.34
N ARG A 3 -20.75 14.73 43.14
CA ARG A 3 -19.35 14.28 43.16
C ARG A 3 -19.06 13.39 41.95
N ARG A 4 -17.93 13.65 41.28
CA ARG A 4 -17.34 12.74 40.28
C ARG A 4 -16.41 11.75 41.01
N LEU A 5 -16.68 10.46 40.87
CA LEU A 5 -15.74 9.39 41.24
C LEU A 5 -14.73 9.20 40.08
N ALA A 6 -13.47 9.42 40.36
CA ALA A 6 -12.37 9.05 39.50
C ALA A 6 -12.01 7.58 39.73
N ARG A 7 -12.09 6.74 38.71
CA ARG A 7 -11.49 5.41 38.73
C ARG A 7 -10.10 5.50 38.12
N ARG A 8 -9.09 5.22 38.96
CA ARG A 8 -7.71 5.00 38.57
C ARG A 8 -7.58 3.59 38.00
N VAL A 9 -7.03 3.45 36.78
CA VAL A 9 -6.57 2.18 36.22
C VAL A 9 -5.04 2.21 36.31
N ALA A 10 -4.47 1.24 36.99
CA ALA A 10 -3.02 1.05 37.12
C ALA A 10 -2.48 0.25 35.92
N PRO A 11 -1.26 0.52 35.45
CA PRO A 11 -0.63 -0.27 34.41
C PRO A 11 0.01 -1.52 35.01
N THR A 12 -0.30 -2.67 34.46
CA THR A 12 0.34 -3.94 34.80
C THR A 12 1.60 -4.10 33.94
N LEU A 13 2.78 -4.01 34.55
CA LEU A 13 4.03 -4.45 33.97
C LEU A 13 4.06 -5.97 33.90
N LEU A 14 4.35 -6.53 32.74
CA LEU A 14 4.66 -7.95 32.56
C LEU A 14 6.18 -8.11 32.42
N CYS A 15 6.83 -8.53 33.51
CA CYS A 15 8.23 -8.97 33.51
C CYS A 15 8.31 -10.41 33.03
N LEU A 16 9.12 -10.68 31.97
CA LEU A 16 9.57 -12.05 31.67
C LEU A 16 10.72 -12.42 32.61
N ALA A 17 10.52 -13.43 33.44
CA ALA A 17 11.58 -14.11 34.14
C ALA A 17 11.76 -15.52 33.56
N LEU A 18 12.97 -15.81 33.07
CA LEU A 18 13.44 -17.18 32.79
C LEU A 18 13.76 -17.87 34.09
N ALA A 19 13.23 -19.05 34.33
CA ALA A 19 13.82 -20.01 35.26
C ALA A 19 13.66 -21.43 34.71
N ALA A 20 14.76 -22.15 34.68
CA ALA A 20 14.89 -23.52 34.22
C ALA A 20 14.71 -24.51 35.35
N CYS A 21 14.44 -25.77 34.96
CA CYS A 21 14.62 -27.06 35.63
C CYS A 21 13.46 -27.68 36.41
N GLY A 22 13.14 -28.90 35.98
CA GLY A 22 12.59 -29.98 36.81
C GLY A 22 11.64 -30.90 36.03
N ALA A 23 12.09 -32.10 35.72
CA ALA A 23 11.36 -33.17 35.02
C ALA A 23 10.23 -33.72 35.90
N ASP A 24 9.13 -34.17 35.26
CA ASP A 24 8.67 -35.56 35.23
C ASP A 24 7.32 -35.70 34.50
N ASP A 25 7.31 -36.70 33.64
CA ASP A 25 6.27 -37.46 32.97
C ASP A 25 4.78 -37.09 33.08
N ALA A 26 4.17 -36.78 31.91
CA ALA A 26 2.92 -37.41 31.45
C ALA A 26 2.66 -37.09 29.97
N ASN A 27 2.45 -38.13 29.19
CA ASN A 27 2.02 -38.16 27.79
C ASN A 27 0.81 -37.28 27.52
N ASP A 28 0.96 -36.24 26.69
CA ASP A 28 -0.10 -35.73 25.83
C ASP A 28 0.53 -35.19 24.55
N ALA A 29 0.25 -35.88 23.44
CA ALA A 29 0.80 -35.58 22.14
C ALA A 29 0.25 -34.25 21.62
N ALA A 30 1.10 -33.23 21.54
CA ALA A 30 0.85 -32.02 20.78
C ALA A 30 0.80 -32.35 19.27
N PRO A 31 -0.12 -31.75 18.49
CA PRO A 31 -0.11 -31.94 17.05
C PRO A 31 1.17 -31.38 16.44
N PRO A 32 1.73 -32.01 15.38
CA PRO A 32 3.00 -31.61 14.79
C PRO A 32 2.90 -30.19 14.24
N SER A 33 3.85 -29.35 14.64
CA SER A 33 4.07 -28.04 14.02
C SER A 33 4.37 -28.26 12.53
N ALA A 34 3.51 -27.76 11.67
CA ALA A 34 3.74 -27.79 10.22
C ALA A 34 5.01 -27.00 9.89
N GLN A 35 6.04 -27.70 9.44
CA GLN A 35 7.19 -27.10 8.80
C GLN A 35 6.74 -26.30 7.58
N PRO A 36 7.29 -25.11 7.33
CA PRO A 36 7.03 -24.39 6.09
C PRO A 36 7.45 -25.26 4.90
N ALA A 37 6.56 -25.41 3.93
CA ALA A 37 6.85 -26.15 2.72
C ALA A 37 8.08 -25.54 2.00
N PRO A 38 8.97 -26.36 1.42
CA PRO A 38 10.10 -25.87 0.65
C PRO A 38 9.61 -25.04 -0.54
N ILE A 39 10.28 -23.90 -0.77
CA ILE A 39 10.05 -23.03 -1.92
C ILE A 39 10.38 -23.84 -3.18
N PRO A 40 9.46 -23.96 -4.17
CA PRO A 40 9.77 -24.62 -5.43
C PRO A 40 10.87 -23.87 -6.18
N ASP A 41 11.86 -24.60 -6.71
CA ASP A 41 12.89 -24.06 -7.59
C ASP A 41 12.26 -23.30 -8.77
N ALA A 42 12.70 -22.07 -9.00
CA ALA A 42 12.23 -21.27 -10.11
C ALA A 42 12.79 -21.80 -11.44
N PRO A 43 11.95 -22.07 -12.46
CA PRO A 43 12.44 -22.43 -13.77
C PRO A 43 13.15 -21.26 -14.45
N ALA A 44 14.25 -21.54 -15.15
CA ALA A 44 14.99 -20.57 -15.96
C ALA A 44 14.07 -19.91 -17.00
N SER A 45 13.97 -18.57 -16.97
CA SER A 45 12.94 -17.82 -17.69
C SER A 45 13.47 -17.16 -18.96
N THR A 46 12.79 -17.45 -20.07
CA THR A 46 12.66 -16.53 -21.22
C THR A 46 12.01 -15.22 -20.76
N PRO A 47 12.32 -14.05 -21.36
CA PRO A 47 11.65 -12.81 -21.01
C PRO A 47 10.13 -12.98 -21.22
N ALA A 48 9.38 -12.95 -20.14
CA ALA A 48 7.94 -13.06 -20.22
C ALA A 48 7.37 -11.83 -20.95
N PRO A 49 6.40 -12.00 -21.86
CA PRO A 49 5.64 -10.87 -22.41
C PRO A 49 5.05 -10.07 -21.27
N ALA A 50 4.91 -8.74 -21.46
CA ALA A 50 4.25 -7.88 -20.48
C ALA A 50 2.90 -8.52 -20.08
N PRO A 51 2.60 -8.65 -18.80
CA PRO A 51 1.34 -9.26 -18.36
C PRO A 51 0.17 -8.50 -18.98
N ALA A 52 -0.86 -9.22 -19.41
CA ALA A 52 -2.10 -8.60 -19.89
C ALA A 52 -2.66 -7.69 -18.78
N PRO A 53 -3.27 -6.54 -19.14
CA PRO A 53 -3.90 -5.65 -18.18
C PRO A 53 -4.91 -6.42 -17.32
N THR A 54 -4.86 -6.21 -16.01
CA THR A 54 -5.74 -6.93 -15.07
C THR A 54 -6.97 -6.13 -14.69
N TYR A 55 -6.92 -4.80 -14.93
CA TYR A 55 -8.00 -3.86 -14.60
C TYR A 55 -8.40 -3.84 -13.11
N TYR A 56 -7.47 -4.17 -12.19
CA TYR A 56 -7.71 -4.08 -10.75
C TYR A 56 -7.16 -2.78 -10.14
N GLN A 57 -6.73 -1.85 -10.99
CA GLN A 57 -6.26 -0.52 -10.62
C GLN A 57 -5.16 -0.62 -9.53
N THR A 58 -5.10 0.27 -8.55
CA THR A 58 -4.13 0.20 -7.46
C THR A 58 -4.34 -0.99 -6.51
N LYS A 59 -5.34 -1.84 -6.73
CA LYS A 59 -5.54 -3.08 -5.96
C LYS A 59 -4.93 -4.31 -6.62
N THR A 60 -4.31 -4.15 -7.79
CA THR A 60 -3.60 -5.23 -8.48
C THR A 60 -2.59 -5.88 -7.56
N PRO A 61 -2.64 -7.21 -7.36
CA PRO A 61 -1.63 -7.94 -6.59
C PRO A 61 -0.23 -7.73 -7.17
N TYR A 62 0.77 -7.64 -6.31
CA TYR A 62 2.12 -7.28 -6.71
C TYR A 62 2.81 -8.33 -7.57
N ARG A 63 3.49 -7.83 -8.59
CA ARG A 63 4.48 -8.57 -9.38
C ARG A 63 5.67 -7.66 -9.70
N PRO A 64 6.93 -8.17 -9.62
CA PRO A 64 8.08 -7.39 -10.05
C PRO A 64 7.96 -7.05 -11.53
N GLN A 65 8.26 -5.81 -11.91
CA GLN A 65 8.07 -5.33 -13.28
C GLN A 65 9.29 -5.57 -14.18
N GLN A 66 10.38 -6.14 -13.64
CA GLN A 66 11.57 -6.55 -14.38
C GLN A 66 12.18 -7.78 -13.71
N ASN A 67 12.78 -8.67 -14.52
CA ASN A 67 13.54 -9.79 -13.99
C ASN A 67 14.92 -9.29 -13.49
N ALA A 68 15.27 -9.62 -12.24
CA ALA A 68 16.52 -9.18 -11.63
C ALA A 68 17.78 -9.63 -12.41
N SER A 69 17.72 -10.74 -13.15
CA SER A 69 18.81 -11.20 -14.01
C SER A 69 19.14 -10.27 -15.19
N SER A 70 18.21 -9.33 -15.51
CA SER A 70 18.39 -8.32 -16.56
C SER A 70 18.84 -6.97 -16.03
N TYR A 71 19.09 -6.83 -14.73
CA TYR A 71 19.59 -5.58 -14.16
C TYR A 71 21.02 -5.27 -14.62
N GLU A 72 21.29 -3.99 -14.86
CA GLU A 72 22.65 -3.53 -15.10
C GLU A 72 23.55 -3.87 -13.91
N ALA A 73 24.64 -4.57 -14.17
CA ALA A 73 25.63 -4.87 -13.15
C ALA A 73 26.40 -3.60 -12.72
N PRO A 74 26.77 -3.47 -11.44
CA PRO A 74 27.61 -2.36 -11.02
C PRO A 74 28.96 -2.39 -11.75
N PRO A 75 29.55 -1.20 -12.07
CA PRO A 75 30.87 -1.14 -12.68
C PRO A 75 31.94 -1.82 -11.81
N ALA A 76 33.00 -2.30 -12.44
CA ALA A 76 34.10 -2.94 -11.74
C ALA A 76 34.66 -2.06 -10.62
N GLY A 77 34.92 -2.65 -9.46
CA GLY A 77 35.44 -1.97 -8.26
C GLY A 77 34.37 -1.30 -7.40
N TYR A 78 33.10 -1.25 -7.82
CA TYR A 78 32.01 -0.76 -6.98
C TYR A 78 31.35 -1.93 -6.20
N ALA A 79 31.20 -1.75 -4.89
CA ALA A 79 30.52 -2.68 -4.02
C ALA A 79 29.26 -2.03 -3.40
N PRO A 80 28.17 -2.78 -3.17
CA PRO A 80 26.99 -2.26 -2.52
C PRO A 80 27.31 -1.94 -1.05
N VAL A 81 26.97 -0.71 -0.62
CA VAL A 81 27.24 -0.26 0.75
C VAL A 81 25.98 0.11 1.53
N TYR A 82 24.87 0.38 0.84
CA TYR A 82 23.61 0.79 1.45
C TYR A 82 22.45 0.53 0.48
N THR A 83 21.28 0.27 1.05
CA THR A 83 20.03 0.27 0.29
C THR A 83 18.90 0.89 1.10
N GLU A 84 17.98 1.53 0.43
CA GLU A 84 16.80 2.07 1.04
C GLU A 84 15.55 1.81 0.20
N MET A 85 14.42 1.70 0.89
CA MET A 85 13.16 1.37 0.27
C MET A 85 12.01 2.14 0.94
N VAL A 86 11.05 2.56 0.14
CA VAL A 86 9.70 2.83 0.58
C VAL A 86 8.75 1.87 -0.11
N ALA A 87 7.93 1.15 0.65
CA ALA A 87 7.00 0.16 0.12
C ALA A 87 5.58 0.40 0.65
N ARG A 88 4.61 0.32 -0.23
CA ARG A 88 3.21 0.21 0.11
C ARG A 88 2.95 -1.11 0.85
N HIS A 89 1.98 -1.14 1.77
CA HIS A 89 1.50 -2.39 2.36
C HIS A 89 1.07 -3.41 1.28
N GLY A 90 1.10 -4.69 1.61
CA GLY A 90 0.70 -5.79 0.73
C GLY A 90 -0.80 -5.80 0.40
N SER A 91 -1.18 -6.74 -0.43
CA SER A 91 -2.58 -7.00 -0.79
C SER A 91 -3.44 -7.17 0.46
N ARG A 92 -4.64 -6.59 0.42
CA ARG A 92 -5.56 -6.52 1.55
C ARG A 92 -7.01 -6.69 1.11
N GLY A 93 -7.89 -6.97 2.04
CA GLY A 93 -9.32 -6.89 1.85
C GLY A 93 -9.85 -5.45 1.67
N LEU A 94 -11.15 -5.30 1.62
CA LEU A 94 -11.80 -3.99 1.63
C LEU A 94 -11.39 -3.21 2.89
N SER A 95 -11.24 -1.88 2.77
CA SER A 95 -10.81 -1.03 3.88
C SER A 95 -11.85 -0.85 4.99
N GLY A 96 -13.09 -1.23 4.74
CA GLY A 96 -14.20 -1.13 5.68
C GLY A 96 -15.48 -1.69 5.07
N PHE A 97 -16.47 -1.94 5.91
CA PHE A 97 -17.79 -2.36 5.51
C PHE A 97 -18.53 -1.21 4.82
N LYS A 98 -18.39 -1.13 3.49
CA LYS A 98 -18.88 -0.05 2.64
C LYS A 98 -19.53 -0.59 1.38
N TYR A 99 -18.71 -0.97 0.40
CA TYR A 99 -19.13 -1.36 -0.95
C TYR A 99 -19.90 -2.67 -0.94
N ASP A 100 -19.41 -3.66 -0.21
CA ASP A 100 -20.06 -4.95 -0.03
C ASP A 100 -21.40 -4.83 0.71
N GLY A 101 -21.49 -3.97 1.73
CA GLY A 101 -22.75 -3.69 2.40
C GLY A 101 -23.80 -3.04 1.48
N ALA A 102 -23.39 -2.02 0.72
CA ALA A 102 -24.30 -1.30 -0.17
C ALA A 102 -24.80 -2.18 -1.34
N ILE A 103 -23.92 -2.94 -1.98
CA ILE A 103 -24.31 -3.84 -3.08
C ILE A 103 -25.16 -5.01 -2.57
N TYR A 104 -24.87 -5.53 -1.36
CA TYR A 104 -25.67 -6.59 -0.75
C TYR A 104 -27.08 -6.12 -0.41
N ASP A 105 -27.24 -4.88 0.06
CA ASP A 105 -28.54 -4.24 0.30
C ASP A 105 -29.37 -4.16 -1.00
N MET A 106 -28.77 -3.64 -2.07
CA MET A 106 -29.40 -3.58 -3.41
C MET A 106 -29.83 -4.97 -3.91
N LEU A 107 -28.92 -5.95 -3.83
CA LEU A 107 -29.21 -7.31 -4.29
C LEU A 107 -30.28 -8.00 -3.42
N SER A 108 -30.33 -7.69 -2.14
CA SER A 108 -31.36 -8.23 -1.23
C SER A 108 -32.76 -7.70 -1.57
N LYS A 109 -32.86 -6.41 -1.92
CA LYS A 109 -34.12 -5.83 -2.41
C LYS A 109 -34.53 -6.41 -3.76
N ALA A 110 -33.59 -6.53 -4.70
CA ALA A 110 -33.85 -7.13 -6.01
C ALA A 110 -34.33 -8.60 -5.87
N ASP A 111 -33.76 -9.35 -4.94
CA ASP A 111 -34.19 -10.73 -4.63
C ASP A 111 -35.62 -10.77 -4.08
N ALA A 112 -35.94 -9.90 -3.13
CA ALA A 112 -37.27 -9.78 -2.54
C ALA A 112 -38.36 -9.40 -3.59
N GLU A 113 -37.97 -8.68 -4.63
CA GLU A 113 -38.86 -8.32 -5.76
C GLU A 113 -38.86 -9.37 -6.90
N GLY A 114 -38.09 -10.47 -6.77
CA GLY A 114 -37.96 -11.47 -7.84
C GLY A 114 -37.20 -10.94 -9.08
N ALA A 115 -36.42 -9.88 -8.90
CA ALA A 115 -35.73 -9.16 -9.98
C ALA A 115 -34.30 -9.62 -10.23
N LEU A 116 -33.76 -10.60 -9.47
CA LEU A 116 -32.42 -11.14 -9.72
C LEU A 116 -32.42 -12.15 -10.88
N THR A 117 -31.45 -12.01 -11.78
CA THR A 117 -31.08 -13.08 -12.71
C THR A 117 -30.44 -14.27 -11.97
N PRO A 118 -30.21 -15.42 -12.62
CA PRO A 118 -29.39 -16.49 -12.04
C PRO A 118 -28.00 -16.00 -11.63
N LEU A 119 -27.36 -15.15 -12.44
CA LEU A 119 -26.06 -14.57 -12.15
C LEU A 119 -26.13 -13.57 -10.99
N GLY A 120 -27.21 -12.78 -10.91
CA GLY A 120 -27.44 -11.86 -9.78
C GLY A 120 -27.64 -12.58 -8.45
N ARG A 121 -28.31 -13.75 -8.43
CA ARG A 121 -28.39 -14.58 -7.22
C ARG A 121 -27.04 -15.13 -6.79
N GLN A 122 -26.21 -15.55 -7.75
CA GLN A 122 -24.84 -15.96 -7.46
C GLN A 122 -24.02 -14.79 -6.90
N LEU A 123 -24.13 -13.60 -7.50
CA LEU A 123 -23.44 -12.40 -7.01
C LEU A 123 -23.84 -12.07 -5.55
N LYS A 124 -25.14 -12.20 -5.20
CA LYS A 124 -25.59 -11.96 -3.83
C LYS A 124 -24.91 -12.92 -2.86
N ALA A 125 -24.80 -14.20 -3.20
CA ALA A 125 -24.12 -15.21 -2.39
C ALA A 125 -22.62 -14.93 -2.27
N ASP A 126 -21.95 -14.61 -3.38
CA ASP A 126 -20.51 -14.31 -3.41
C ASP A 126 -20.20 -13.00 -2.66
N THR A 127 -21.07 -11.99 -2.73
CA THR A 127 -20.95 -10.76 -1.93
C THR A 127 -21.02 -11.06 -0.44
N PHE A 128 -21.94 -11.90 -0.01
CA PHE A 128 -22.05 -12.31 1.39
C PHE A 128 -20.82 -13.10 1.86
N ALA A 129 -20.29 -13.97 1.01
CA ALA A 129 -19.03 -14.68 1.30
C ALA A 129 -17.84 -13.71 1.44
N MET A 130 -17.74 -12.69 0.57
CA MET A 130 -16.72 -11.65 0.69
C MET A 130 -16.89 -10.81 1.96
N MET A 131 -18.12 -10.45 2.36
CA MET A 131 -18.39 -9.76 3.63
C MET A 131 -17.86 -10.57 4.81
N LYS A 132 -18.16 -11.89 4.85
CA LYS A 132 -17.66 -12.80 5.89
C LYS A 132 -16.15 -12.89 5.89
N ALA A 133 -15.54 -13.07 4.72
CA ALA A 133 -14.08 -13.14 4.57
C ALA A 133 -13.39 -11.87 5.06
N ASN A 134 -13.92 -10.68 4.72
CA ASN A 134 -13.40 -9.40 5.19
C ASN A 134 -13.59 -9.21 6.70
N ALA A 135 -14.73 -9.63 7.24
CA ALA A 135 -15.02 -9.52 8.68
C ALA A 135 -14.06 -10.36 9.53
N LEU A 136 -13.63 -11.51 9.03
CA LEU A 136 -12.76 -12.47 9.71
C LEU A 136 -11.31 -12.42 9.22
N LEU A 137 -10.99 -11.49 8.33
CA LEU A 137 -9.68 -11.42 7.67
C LEU A 137 -8.55 -11.33 8.69
N GLY A 138 -7.58 -12.23 8.58
CA GLY A 138 -6.42 -12.29 9.47
C GLY A 138 -6.67 -12.98 10.81
N TYR A 139 -7.90 -13.40 11.13
CA TYR A 139 -8.13 -14.19 12.35
C TYR A 139 -7.38 -15.53 12.29
N GLY A 140 -6.65 -15.85 13.35
CA GLY A 140 -5.83 -17.06 13.44
C GLY A 140 -4.55 -17.02 12.60
N VAL A 141 -4.25 -15.91 11.93
CA VAL A 141 -3.01 -15.72 11.17
C VAL A 141 -1.96 -15.09 12.09
N ALA A 142 -0.86 -15.83 12.32
CA ALA A 142 0.22 -15.34 13.18
C ALA A 142 0.86 -14.08 12.59
N GLY A 143 1.00 -13.01 13.39
CA GLY A 143 1.62 -11.74 12.97
C GLY A 143 0.63 -10.71 12.40
N ILE A 144 -0.67 -11.02 12.33
CA ILE A 144 -1.71 -10.00 12.06
C ILE A 144 -2.08 -9.30 13.37
N SER A 145 -1.92 -7.97 13.39
CA SER A 145 -2.14 -7.16 14.60
C SER A 145 -3.60 -7.14 15.06
N THR A 146 -4.53 -6.91 14.13
CA THR A 146 -5.97 -6.80 14.43
C THR A 146 -6.78 -7.46 13.32
N PRO A 147 -7.55 -8.54 13.56
CA PRO A 147 -8.39 -9.15 12.53
C PRO A 147 -9.52 -8.24 12.04
N GLY A 148 -9.91 -8.36 10.78
CA GLY A 148 -11.04 -7.66 10.17
C GLY A 148 -10.69 -6.88 8.91
N TYR A 149 -11.60 -6.00 8.50
CA TYR A 149 -11.46 -5.17 7.30
C TYR A 149 -10.15 -4.38 7.27
N GLY A 150 -9.58 -4.25 6.10
CA GLY A 150 -8.36 -3.45 5.87
C GLY A 150 -7.06 -4.17 6.15
N ASN A 151 -7.10 -5.40 6.65
CA ASN A 151 -5.93 -6.21 6.93
C ASN A 151 -5.35 -6.88 5.68
N LEU A 152 -4.10 -7.35 5.83
CA LEU A 152 -3.41 -8.13 4.81
C LEU A 152 -4.14 -9.45 4.55
N THR A 153 -4.16 -9.83 3.27
CA THR A 153 -4.52 -11.17 2.84
C THR A 153 -3.28 -12.07 2.85
N GLN A 154 -3.49 -13.38 2.68
CA GLN A 154 -2.39 -14.33 2.46
C GLN A 154 -1.53 -13.95 1.24
N ALA A 155 -2.15 -13.33 0.21
CA ALA A 155 -1.41 -12.78 -0.92
C ALA A 155 -0.49 -11.64 -0.48
N GLY A 156 -1.00 -10.68 0.30
CA GLY A 156 -0.21 -9.55 0.80
C GLY A 156 0.95 -9.95 1.71
N ILE A 157 0.76 -10.97 2.53
CA ILE A 157 1.83 -11.56 3.34
C ILE A 157 2.94 -12.10 2.42
N ARG A 158 2.58 -12.93 1.43
CA ARG A 158 3.54 -13.50 0.49
C ARG A 158 4.26 -12.44 -0.34
N GLU A 159 3.58 -11.37 -0.74
CA GLU A 159 4.18 -10.27 -1.49
C GLU A 159 5.38 -9.66 -0.74
N HIS A 160 5.24 -9.37 0.54
CA HIS A 160 6.32 -8.81 1.36
C HIS A 160 7.42 -9.84 1.68
N GLN A 161 7.06 -11.09 1.92
CA GLN A 161 8.05 -12.16 2.10
C GLN A 161 8.91 -12.35 0.84
N GLN A 162 8.29 -12.37 -0.34
CA GLN A 162 8.99 -12.51 -1.61
C GLN A 162 9.80 -11.26 -1.97
N LEU A 163 9.31 -10.04 -1.65
CA LEU A 163 10.06 -8.81 -1.85
C LEU A 163 11.35 -8.81 -1.00
N ALA A 164 11.29 -9.31 0.24
CA ALA A 164 12.46 -9.48 1.10
C ALA A 164 13.46 -10.49 0.53
N ALA A 165 12.99 -11.63 0.01
CA ALA A 165 13.84 -12.63 -0.60
C ALA A 165 14.58 -12.05 -1.81
N ARG A 166 13.88 -11.37 -2.72
CA ARG A 166 14.49 -10.76 -3.91
C ARG A 166 15.46 -9.61 -3.56
N LEU A 167 15.24 -8.87 -2.46
CA LEU A 167 16.20 -7.89 -1.96
C LEU A 167 17.51 -8.56 -1.53
N LEU A 168 17.44 -9.68 -0.81
CA LEU A 168 18.60 -10.46 -0.40
C LEU A 168 19.37 -11.04 -1.61
N GLU A 169 18.65 -11.55 -2.61
CA GLU A 169 19.22 -12.07 -3.85
C GLU A 169 19.92 -10.97 -4.67
N ARG A 170 19.37 -9.77 -4.69
CA ARG A 170 19.94 -8.64 -5.45
C ARG A 170 21.19 -8.06 -4.80
N LEU A 171 21.26 -8.00 -3.48
CA LEU A 171 22.36 -7.38 -2.74
C LEU A 171 23.04 -8.34 -1.74
N PRO A 172 23.45 -9.56 -2.18
CA PRO A 172 23.97 -10.57 -1.25
C PRO A 172 25.19 -10.08 -0.49
N ALA A 173 26.13 -9.41 -1.18
CA ALA A 173 27.36 -8.91 -0.55
C ALA A 173 27.11 -7.85 0.53
N LEU A 174 26.08 -7.00 0.38
CA LEU A 174 25.68 -6.04 1.41
C LEU A 174 25.23 -6.76 2.68
N PHE A 175 24.29 -7.69 2.54
CA PHE A 175 23.73 -8.42 3.68
C PHE A 175 24.71 -9.43 4.30
N ASP A 176 25.69 -9.92 3.54
CA ASP A 176 26.79 -10.75 4.08
C ASP A 176 27.69 -9.93 5.02
N THR A 177 27.96 -8.64 4.68
CA THR A 177 28.72 -7.75 5.56
C THR A 177 27.97 -7.44 6.86
N VAL A 178 26.64 -7.36 6.83
CA VAL A 178 25.80 -7.16 8.03
C VAL A 178 25.79 -8.41 8.89
N ALA A 179 25.59 -9.58 8.30
CA ALA A 179 25.55 -10.86 8.99
C ALA A 179 26.91 -11.27 9.57
N GLY A 180 28.01 -10.90 8.92
CA GLY A 180 29.39 -11.22 9.34
C GLY A 180 29.99 -10.25 10.37
N ALA A 181 29.27 -9.19 10.74
CA ALA A 181 29.78 -8.14 11.65
C ALA A 181 29.85 -8.55 13.14
N ALA A 182 29.90 -9.84 13.46
CA ALA A 182 30.08 -10.35 14.80
C ALA A 182 31.43 -9.84 15.38
N GLY A 183 31.39 -8.74 16.15
CA GLY A 183 32.54 -8.14 16.83
C GLY A 183 33.07 -6.83 16.24
N GLY A 184 32.57 -6.36 15.10
CA GLY A 184 32.78 -5.00 14.57
C GLY A 184 31.62 -4.06 14.88
N ALA A 185 31.68 -2.79 14.45
CA ALA A 185 30.55 -1.88 14.56
C ALA A 185 29.34 -2.48 13.83
N ALA A 186 28.32 -2.91 14.61
CA ALA A 186 27.15 -3.58 14.09
C ALA A 186 26.38 -2.64 13.15
N ARG A 187 26.26 -3.00 11.88
CA ARG A 187 25.46 -2.27 10.91
C ARG A 187 23.97 -2.57 11.12
N ARG A 188 23.13 -1.56 10.97
CA ARG A 188 21.70 -1.66 11.25
C ARG A 188 20.88 -1.79 9.97
N ILE A 189 19.79 -2.54 10.07
CA ILE A 189 18.65 -2.53 9.14
C ILE A 189 17.53 -1.79 9.87
N VAL A 190 17.37 -0.52 9.54
CA VAL A 190 16.36 0.34 10.17
C VAL A 190 15.01 0.09 9.51
N VAL A 191 13.99 -0.25 10.31
CA VAL A 191 12.63 -0.51 9.83
C VAL A 191 11.69 0.53 10.42
N VAL A 192 11.00 1.26 9.55
CA VAL A 192 10.01 2.26 9.94
C VAL A 192 8.69 2.05 9.17
N HIS A 193 7.58 2.48 9.77
CA HIS A 193 6.26 2.30 9.20
C HIS A 193 5.31 3.45 9.58
N SER A 194 4.17 3.53 8.91
CA SER A 194 3.16 4.58 9.13
C SER A 194 2.39 4.48 10.45
N GLY A 195 2.54 3.39 11.20
CA GLY A 195 1.74 3.09 12.40
C GLY A 195 0.36 2.51 12.12
N GLN A 196 -0.03 2.32 10.86
CA GLN A 196 -1.29 1.64 10.50
C GLN A 196 -1.06 0.13 10.43
N ASP A 197 -1.97 -0.68 10.98
CA ASP A 197 -1.82 -2.14 11.17
C ASP A 197 -1.26 -2.84 9.92
N ARG A 198 -1.86 -2.63 8.75
CA ARG A 198 -1.40 -3.26 7.50
C ARG A 198 0.02 -2.89 7.08
N ALA A 199 0.50 -1.69 7.45
CA ALA A 199 1.88 -1.28 7.17
C ALA A 199 2.84 -1.85 8.23
N VAL A 200 2.42 -1.90 9.49
CA VAL A 200 3.11 -2.58 10.59
C VAL A 200 3.31 -4.05 10.25
N ASP A 201 2.21 -4.75 9.92
CA ASP A 201 2.23 -6.18 9.60
C ASP A 201 3.08 -6.46 8.34
N SER A 202 2.98 -5.61 7.29
CA SER A 202 3.85 -5.71 6.11
C SER A 202 5.33 -5.62 6.48
N SER A 203 5.69 -4.69 7.36
CA SER A 203 7.07 -4.53 7.84
C SER A 203 7.55 -5.75 8.63
N ALA A 204 6.66 -6.33 9.44
CA ALA A 204 6.95 -7.51 10.24
C ALA A 204 7.15 -8.76 9.38
N TYR A 205 6.28 -9.00 8.39
CA TYR A 205 6.45 -10.13 7.47
C TYR A 205 7.67 -9.99 6.56
N PHE A 206 7.97 -8.78 6.10
CA PHE A 206 9.20 -8.51 5.35
C PHE A 206 10.43 -8.80 6.20
N SER A 207 10.52 -8.21 7.39
CA SER A 207 11.65 -8.39 8.31
C SER A 207 11.80 -9.84 8.78
N GLY A 208 10.67 -10.51 9.06
CA GLY A 208 10.64 -11.93 9.40
C GLY A 208 11.18 -12.81 8.29
N ALA A 209 10.90 -12.49 7.02
CA ALA A 209 11.45 -13.21 5.87
C ALA A 209 12.96 -13.00 5.71
N LEU A 210 13.48 -11.78 5.96
CA LEU A 210 14.92 -11.54 6.00
C LEU A 210 15.61 -12.42 7.05
N VAL A 211 15.05 -12.48 8.25
CA VAL A 211 15.58 -13.29 9.37
C VAL A 211 15.45 -14.78 9.09
N ALA A 212 14.33 -15.22 8.52
CA ALA A 212 14.13 -16.63 8.17
C ALA A 212 15.15 -17.12 7.12
N ALA A 213 15.44 -16.27 6.12
CA ALA A 213 16.45 -16.58 5.10
C ALA A 213 17.89 -16.45 5.63
N ARG A 214 18.17 -15.50 6.53
CA ARG A 214 19.49 -15.25 7.13
C ARG A 214 19.35 -14.90 8.61
N PRO A 215 19.34 -15.90 9.51
CA PRO A 215 19.14 -15.67 10.97
C PRO A 215 20.13 -14.72 11.61
N ALA A 216 21.35 -14.62 11.08
CA ALA A 216 22.38 -13.69 11.53
C ALA A 216 22.01 -12.20 11.36
N LEU A 217 20.98 -11.88 10.58
CA LEU A 217 20.49 -10.50 10.44
C LEU A 217 19.58 -10.07 11.60
N ALA A 218 19.05 -10.98 12.41
CA ALA A 218 18.10 -10.66 13.48
C ALA A 218 18.56 -9.52 14.41
N PRO A 219 19.81 -9.52 14.95
CA PRO A 219 20.26 -8.45 15.82
C PRO A 219 20.50 -7.11 15.12
N ALA A 220 20.56 -7.08 13.78
CA ALA A 220 20.74 -5.86 13.01
C ALA A 220 19.42 -5.12 12.74
N ILE A 221 18.27 -5.81 12.83
CA ILE A 221 16.96 -5.20 12.59
C ILE A 221 16.57 -4.33 13.78
N THR A 222 16.31 -3.05 13.51
CA THR A 222 15.99 -2.07 14.54
C THR A 222 14.74 -1.28 14.17
N LEU A 223 13.83 -1.12 15.14
CA LEU A 223 12.75 -0.15 15.07
C LEU A 223 13.16 1.04 15.93
N PRO A 224 13.50 2.19 15.35
CA PRO A 224 13.93 3.35 16.11
C PRO A 224 12.82 3.84 17.04
N SER A 225 13.19 4.48 18.14
CA SER A 225 12.30 5.32 18.94
C SER A 225 11.71 6.40 18.04
N ALA A 226 10.71 7.14 18.52
CA ALA A 226 10.21 8.31 17.80
C ALA A 226 11.37 9.11 17.21
N PRO A 227 11.28 9.58 15.94
CA PRO A 227 12.36 10.32 15.31
C PRO A 227 12.84 11.46 16.21
N ALA A 228 14.15 11.64 16.27
CA ALA A 228 14.70 12.82 16.93
C ALA A 228 14.15 14.05 16.23
N GLY A 229 13.45 14.91 16.97
CA GLY A 229 12.76 16.08 16.39
C GLY A 229 11.28 15.85 16.04
N TYR A 230 10.64 14.75 16.48
CA TYR A 230 9.18 14.69 16.48
C TYR A 230 8.62 15.93 17.21
N PRO A 231 7.55 16.57 16.69
CA PRO A 231 7.09 17.88 17.18
C PRO A 231 6.93 17.92 18.69
N GLU A 232 7.60 18.86 19.33
CA GLU A 232 7.43 19.12 20.77
C GLU A 232 5.98 19.55 21.04
N GLY A 233 5.34 18.89 22.01
CA GLY A 233 3.95 19.16 22.36
C GLY A 233 2.93 18.48 21.44
N ALA A 234 3.33 17.59 20.54
CA ALA A 234 2.38 16.76 19.80
C ALA A 234 1.49 15.97 20.78
N PRO A 235 0.15 15.91 20.54
CA PRO A 235 -0.80 15.34 21.49
C PRO A 235 -0.59 13.85 21.78
N VAL A 236 0.02 13.11 20.85
CA VAL A 236 0.21 11.66 20.95
C VAL A 236 1.67 11.30 20.66
N ALA A 237 2.31 10.62 21.62
CA ALA A 237 3.65 10.09 21.41
C ALA A 237 3.64 8.97 20.35
N GLN A 238 4.68 8.93 19.51
CA GLN A 238 4.84 7.88 18.51
C GLN A 238 5.40 6.60 19.16
N ALA A 239 4.89 5.45 18.72
CA ALA A 239 5.48 4.16 19.08
C ALA A 239 6.79 3.92 18.32
N ALA A 240 7.61 2.97 18.81
CA ALA A 240 8.84 2.59 18.12
C ALA A 240 8.57 2.14 16.68
N GLY A 241 9.40 2.57 15.75
CA GLY A 241 9.26 2.31 14.32
C GLY A 241 8.21 3.14 13.60
N VAL A 242 7.41 3.95 14.29
CA VAL A 242 6.41 4.83 13.66
C VAL A 242 7.05 6.14 13.25
N ASP A 243 6.84 6.54 11.99
CA ASP A 243 7.17 7.86 11.47
C ASP A 243 6.03 8.37 10.59
N ARG A 244 5.12 9.15 11.18
CA ARG A 244 3.94 9.66 10.46
C ARG A 244 4.27 10.81 9.51
N PHE A 245 5.30 11.62 9.80
CA PHE A 245 5.70 12.73 8.94
C PHE A 245 6.40 12.26 7.66
N LEU A 246 6.99 11.08 7.65
CA LEU A 246 7.53 10.45 6.45
C LEU A 246 6.53 9.51 5.76
N LEU A 247 5.71 8.76 6.53
CA LEU A 247 5.00 7.58 6.03
C LEU A 247 3.47 7.66 6.16
N TYR A 248 2.96 8.81 6.67
CA TYR A 248 1.52 9.06 6.81
C TYR A 248 1.17 10.55 6.59
N PHE A 249 2.03 11.29 5.90
CA PHE A 249 1.92 12.73 5.72
C PHE A 249 0.63 13.18 5.02
N HIS A 250 -0.04 12.31 4.25
CA HIS A 250 -1.31 12.60 3.59
C HIS A 250 -2.50 12.79 4.56
N ALA A 251 -2.37 12.37 5.82
CA ALA A 251 -3.47 12.37 6.79
C ALA A 251 -3.01 12.75 8.21
N LEU A 252 -2.11 13.75 8.31
CA LEU A 252 -1.72 14.32 9.60
C LEU A 252 -2.89 15.09 10.20
N LYS A 253 -3.08 14.98 11.53
CA LYS A 253 -4.22 15.56 12.23
C LYS A 253 -3.77 16.40 13.42
N PRO A 254 -4.41 17.57 13.69
CA PRO A 254 -4.09 18.37 14.87
C PRO A 254 -4.23 17.60 16.19
N SER A 255 -5.15 16.61 16.24
CA SER A 255 -5.35 15.78 17.45
C SER A 255 -4.26 14.76 17.73
N VAL A 256 -3.34 14.53 16.79
CA VAL A 256 -2.27 13.52 16.88
C VAL A 256 -0.90 14.12 16.57
N ASP A 257 -0.82 14.96 15.52
CA ASP A 257 0.40 15.36 14.85
C ASP A 257 0.64 16.88 14.86
N LEU A 258 0.03 17.64 15.79
CA LEU A 258 0.09 19.10 15.81
C LEU A 258 1.54 19.61 15.76
N VAL A 259 1.81 20.50 14.80
CA VAL A 259 3.03 21.29 14.73
C VAL A 259 2.67 22.77 14.89
N ALA A 260 2.92 23.31 16.07
CA ALA A 260 2.53 24.68 16.41
C ALA A 260 3.55 25.73 15.96
N SER A 261 4.84 25.38 15.94
CA SER A 261 5.93 26.30 15.62
C SER A 261 6.31 26.23 14.13
N THR A 262 6.40 27.40 13.49
CA THR A 262 6.93 27.52 12.12
C THR A 262 8.44 27.23 12.02
N ALA A 263 9.15 27.22 13.15
CA ALA A 263 10.56 26.89 13.22
C ALA A 263 10.81 25.37 13.38
N ASP A 264 9.75 24.59 13.63
CA ASP A 264 9.85 23.14 13.74
C ASP A 264 10.17 22.53 12.36
N PRO A 265 11.11 21.60 12.25
CA PRO A 265 11.49 20.96 10.99
C PRO A 265 10.32 20.22 10.30
N HIS A 266 9.32 19.78 11.04
CA HIS A 266 8.13 19.13 10.50
C HIS A 266 7.03 20.10 10.02
N TYR A 267 7.17 21.42 10.28
CA TYR A 267 6.13 22.38 9.95
C TYR A 267 5.74 22.40 8.47
N ALA A 268 6.74 22.35 7.58
CA ALA A 268 6.48 22.34 6.13
C ALA A 268 5.62 21.14 5.72
N THR A 269 5.97 19.94 6.18
CA THR A 269 5.22 18.72 5.91
C THR A 269 3.80 18.78 6.49
N TYR A 270 3.66 19.26 7.73
CA TYR A 270 2.35 19.43 8.37
C TYR A 270 1.44 20.38 7.60
N ARG A 271 1.93 21.59 7.27
CA ARG A 271 1.21 22.56 6.45
C ARG A 271 0.79 21.98 5.10
N ASP A 272 1.71 21.30 4.41
CA ASP A 272 1.46 20.72 3.10
C ASP A 272 0.49 19.53 3.17
N SER A 273 0.50 18.78 4.28
CA SER A 273 -0.51 17.76 4.58
C SER A 273 -1.92 18.37 4.71
N LEU A 274 -2.05 19.46 5.46
CA LEU A 274 -3.35 20.13 5.61
C LEU A 274 -3.84 20.72 4.28
N ALA A 275 -2.93 21.30 3.48
CA ALA A 275 -3.26 21.79 2.14
C ALA A 275 -3.72 20.67 1.20
N TYR A 276 -3.07 19.53 1.24
CA TYR A 276 -3.47 18.34 0.49
C TYR A 276 -4.87 17.84 0.90
N GLN A 277 -5.13 17.75 2.20
CA GLN A 277 -6.44 17.32 2.71
C GLN A 277 -7.56 18.29 2.31
N ALA A 278 -7.26 19.59 2.28
CA ALA A 278 -8.20 20.62 1.80
C ALA A 278 -8.45 20.51 0.28
N TYR A 279 -7.43 20.13 -0.50
CA TYR A 279 -7.52 19.94 -1.95
C TYR A 279 -8.45 18.76 -2.34
N GLY A 280 -8.64 17.75 -1.49
CA GLY A 280 -9.62 16.69 -1.72
C GLY A 280 -11.06 17.19 -1.94
N GLY A 281 -11.37 18.45 -1.57
CA GLY A 281 -12.63 19.14 -1.86
C GLY A 281 -12.54 20.19 -2.98
N ASP A 282 -11.48 20.17 -3.80
CA ASP A 282 -11.28 21.15 -4.88
C ASP A 282 -12.38 21.07 -5.94
N ALA A 283 -13.01 22.23 -6.23
CA ALA A 283 -14.16 22.30 -7.14
C ALA A 283 -13.81 21.92 -8.60
N VAL A 284 -12.57 22.16 -9.03
CA VAL A 284 -12.12 21.79 -10.39
C VAL A 284 -12.00 20.28 -10.50
N VAL A 285 -11.40 19.63 -9.48
CA VAL A 285 -11.27 18.18 -9.42
C VAL A 285 -12.65 17.53 -9.36
N ALA A 286 -13.52 17.99 -8.46
CA ALA A 286 -14.89 17.49 -8.33
C ALA A 286 -15.65 17.59 -9.66
N ALA A 287 -15.61 18.75 -10.34
CA ALA A 287 -16.28 18.94 -11.62
C ALA A 287 -15.74 17.98 -12.73
N LYS A 288 -14.44 17.67 -12.72
CA LYS A 288 -13.85 16.71 -13.67
C LYS A 288 -14.32 15.29 -13.41
N LEU A 289 -14.31 14.85 -12.15
CA LEU A 289 -14.76 13.52 -11.75
C LEU A 289 -16.27 13.36 -12.00
N ASP A 290 -17.06 14.38 -11.68
CA ASP A 290 -18.51 14.40 -11.97
C ASP A 290 -18.79 14.29 -13.47
N ALA A 291 -18.06 15.04 -14.30
CA ALA A 291 -18.22 14.98 -15.76
C ALA A 291 -17.90 13.59 -16.34
N ILE A 292 -16.88 12.92 -15.80
CA ILE A 292 -16.55 11.53 -16.16
C ILE A 292 -17.68 10.60 -15.72
N MET A 293 -18.10 10.70 -14.46
CA MET A 293 -19.11 9.82 -13.87
C MET A 293 -20.48 9.96 -14.52
N GLN A 294 -20.85 11.18 -14.96
CA GLN A 294 -22.12 11.49 -15.63
C GLN A 294 -22.07 11.31 -17.16
N SER A 295 -20.93 10.84 -17.71
CA SER A 295 -20.79 10.68 -19.15
C SER A 295 -21.76 9.60 -19.71
N PRO A 296 -22.21 9.72 -20.97
CA PRO A 296 -23.00 8.69 -21.62
C PRO A 296 -22.31 7.31 -21.63
N GLN A 297 -20.99 7.29 -21.74
CA GLN A 297 -20.21 6.06 -21.72
C GLN A 297 -20.27 5.37 -20.35
N THR A 298 -20.17 6.12 -19.24
CA THR A 298 -20.35 5.57 -17.89
C THR A 298 -21.72 4.94 -17.74
N SER A 299 -22.78 5.63 -18.20
CA SER A 299 -24.15 5.10 -18.17
C SER A 299 -24.30 3.82 -18.99
N GLN A 300 -23.73 3.76 -20.19
CA GLN A 300 -23.77 2.59 -21.05
C GLN A 300 -23.04 1.39 -20.43
N VAL A 301 -21.84 1.59 -19.89
CA VAL A 301 -21.07 0.54 -19.21
C VAL A 301 -21.84 0.01 -18.00
N ALA A 302 -22.39 0.90 -17.19
CA ALA A 302 -23.14 0.53 -16.00
C ALA A 302 -24.41 -0.28 -16.35
N GLN A 303 -25.17 0.14 -17.38
CA GLN A 303 -26.32 -0.61 -17.87
C GLN A 303 -25.94 -2.00 -18.36
N THR A 304 -24.82 -2.12 -19.09
CA THR A 304 -24.31 -3.42 -19.56
C THR A 304 -23.98 -4.36 -18.40
N VAL A 305 -23.33 -3.85 -17.34
CA VAL A 305 -23.02 -4.64 -16.14
C VAL A 305 -24.32 -5.10 -15.45
N LEU A 306 -25.26 -4.18 -15.23
CA LEU A 306 -26.48 -4.50 -14.50
C LEU A 306 -27.45 -5.42 -15.26
N ALA A 307 -27.46 -5.36 -16.59
CA ALA A 307 -28.32 -6.21 -17.42
C ALA A 307 -28.07 -7.71 -17.20
N GLY A 308 -26.83 -8.09 -16.82
CA GLY A 308 -26.50 -9.46 -16.45
C GLY A 308 -26.97 -9.88 -15.05
N LEU A 309 -27.33 -8.94 -14.18
CA LEU A 309 -27.49 -9.14 -12.74
C LEU A 309 -28.95 -8.99 -12.27
N VAL A 310 -29.64 -7.99 -12.78
CA VAL A 310 -31.02 -7.65 -12.39
C VAL A 310 -31.90 -7.47 -13.62
N THR A 311 -33.22 -7.51 -13.41
CA THR A 311 -34.17 -7.22 -14.49
C THR A 311 -34.10 -5.75 -14.95
N PRO A 312 -34.43 -5.44 -16.23
CA PRO A 312 -34.45 -4.05 -16.72
C PRO A 312 -35.34 -3.13 -15.87
N ASP A 313 -36.52 -3.64 -15.45
CA ASP A 313 -37.47 -2.88 -14.62
C ASP A 313 -36.89 -2.51 -13.24
N PHE A 314 -36.11 -3.37 -12.63
CA PHE A 314 -35.43 -3.05 -11.39
C PHE A 314 -34.30 -2.03 -11.61
N ALA A 315 -33.48 -2.23 -12.64
CA ALA A 315 -32.40 -1.28 -12.98
C ALA A 315 -32.95 0.12 -13.28
N ALA A 316 -34.10 0.24 -13.94
CA ALA A 316 -34.75 1.52 -14.23
C ALA A 316 -35.30 2.25 -12.99
N LYS A 317 -35.53 1.53 -11.88
CA LYS A 317 -36.02 2.13 -10.62
C LYS A 317 -34.89 2.70 -9.76
N LEU A 318 -33.61 2.40 -10.03
CA LEU A 318 -32.50 2.88 -9.23
C LEU A 318 -32.52 4.41 -9.07
N GLY A 319 -32.44 4.89 -7.83
CA GLY A 319 -32.54 6.31 -7.49
C GLY A 319 -33.98 6.79 -7.24
N THR A 320 -35.01 6.00 -7.50
CA THR A 320 -36.39 6.33 -7.14
C THR A 320 -36.70 5.98 -5.69
N ALA A 321 -37.85 6.45 -5.19
CA ALA A 321 -38.29 6.14 -3.81
C ALA A 321 -38.34 4.62 -3.57
N GLY A 322 -37.67 4.16 -2.52
CA GLY A 322 -37.57 2.75 -2.18
C GLY A 322 -36.54 1.93 -2.96
N HIS A 323 -35.80 2.55 -3.88
CA HIS A 323 -34.73 1.94 -4.67
C HIS A 323 -33.40 2.75 -4.60
N THR A 324 -33.15 3.34 -3.45
CA THR A 324 -31.85 3.89 -3.04
C THR A 324 -31.29 2.98 -1.96
N PHE A 325 -30.04 2.58 -2.10
CA PHE A 325 -29.40 1.60 -1.22
C PHE A 325 -28.16 2.17 -0.56
N SER A 326 -27.80 1.61 0.59
CA SER A 326 -26.60 2.04 1.29
C SER A 326 -26.11 0.96 2.27
N ASN A 327 -24.89 1.14 2.79
CA ASN A 327 -24.29 0.25 3.77
C ASN A 327 -24.84 0.48 5.20
N THR A 328 -26.15 0.40 5.41
CA THR A 328 -26.77 0.63 6.75
C THR A 328 -26.98 -0.63 7.58
N GLY A 329 -26.85 -1.81 7.00
CA GLY A 329 -27.10 -3.10 7.67
C GLY A 329 -26.16 -3.38 8.84
N THR A 330 -26.57 -4.33 9.69
CA THR A 330 -25.73 -4.87 10.77
C THR A 330 -25.62 -6.38 10.58
N TYR A 331 -24.38 -6.90 10.55
CA TYR A 331 -24.08 -8.31 10.30
C TYR A 331 -23.04 -8.80 11.29
N THR A 332 -23.24 -9.96 11.90
CA THR A 332 -22.26 -10.59 12.78
C THR A 332 -21.75 -11.86 12.14
N PHE A 333 -20.43 -11.97 12.02
CA PHE A 333 -19.74 -13.16 11.52
C PHE A 333 -18.86 -13.74 12.61
N ALA A 334 -18.98 -15.03 12.85
CA ALA A 334 -18.15 -15.77 13.80
C ALA A 334 -17.18 -16.69 13.05
N SER A 335 -16.00 -16.89 13.64
CA SER A 335 -15.04 -17.90 13.22
C SER A 335 -15.60 -19.32 13.42
N SER A 336 -15.05 -20.30 12.71
CA SER A 336 -15.50 -21.69 12.79
C SER A 336 -15.33 -22.31 14.19
N ASP A 337 -14.33 -21.84 14.95
CA ASP A 337 -14.08 -22.26 16.33
C ASP A 337 -14.85 -21.45 17.38
N ALA A 338 -15.68 -20.50 16.95
CA ALA A 338 -16.49 -19.60 17.77
C ALA A 338 -15.69 -18.73 18.78
N ARG A 339 -14.35 -18.63 18.63
CA ARG A 339 -13.51 -17.83 19.53
C ARG A 339 -13.41 -16.37 19.13
N PHE A 340 -13.76 -16.04 17.89
CA PHE A 340 -13.76 -14.69 17.37
C PHE A 340 -15.08 -14.41 16.66
N ALA A 341 -15.64 -13.24 16.92
CA ALA A 341 -16.79 -12.73 16.18
C ALA A 341 -16.59 -11.23 15.90
N ASN A 342 -16.97 -10.82 14.70
CA ASN A 342 -16.95 -9.44 14.30
C ASN A 342 -18.33 -8.99 13.87
N THR A 343 -18.80 -7.87 14.44
CA THR A 343 -20.07 -7.26 14.09
C THR A 343 -19.84 -6.03 13.24
N LEU A 344 -20.27 -6.13 12.00
CA LEU A 344 -20.23 -5.05 11.03
C LEU A 344 -21.45 -4.16 11.22
N LYS A 345 -21.25 -2.87 11.30
CA LYS A 345 -22.33 -1.87 11.33
C LYS A 345 -22.05 -0.82 10.27
N GLY A 346 -22.94 -0.70 9.31
CA GLY A 346 -22.82 0.29 8.26
C GLY A 346 -23.09 1.71 8.77
N ASP A 347 -22.45 2.68 8.13
CA ASP A 347 -22.57 4.10 8.46
C ASP A 347 -23.48 4.88 7.50
N GLY A 348 -24.04 4.19 6.50
CA GLY A 348 -24.95 4.74 5.49
C GLY A 348 -24.32 5.68 4.47
N LYS A 349 -23.00 5.84 4.46
CA LYS A 349 -22.31 6.84 3.60
C LYS A 349 -22.03 6.34 2.18
N THR A 350 -21.91 5.02 2.00
CA THR A 350 -21.74 4.44 0.66
C THR A 350 -23.13 4.18 0.09
N THR A 351 -23.52 4.94 -0.93
CA THR A 351 -24.88 4.92 -1.48
C THR A 351 -24.88 4.44 -2.93
N ILE A 352 -26.00 3.83 -3.35
CA ILE A 352 -26.32 3.45 -4.72
C ILE A 352 -27.63 4.14 -5.08
N GLN A 353 -27.56 5.12 -5.97
CA GLN A 353 -28.69 5.92 -6.44
C GLN A 353 -28.85 5.89 -7.97
N SER A 354 -27.94 5.19 -8.64
CA SER A 354 -27.94 5.05 -10.09
C SER A 354 -27.30 3.72 -10.52
N ALA A 355 -27.46 3.36 -11.77
CA ALA A 355 -26.76 2.24 -12.38
C ALA A 355 -25.23 2.44 -12.32
N ALA A 356 -24.75 3.67 -12.51
CA ALA A 356 -23.34 4.02 -12.46
C ALA A 356 -22.77 3.79 -11.05
N ASP A 357 -23.49 4.20 -9.99
CA ASP A 357 -23.07 3.92 -8.62
C ASP A 357 -22.99 2.42 -8.35
N ALA A 358 -24.02 1.64 -8.78
CA ALA A 358 -24.05 0.20 -8.57
C ALA A 358 -22.87 -0.49 -9.27
N ALA A 359 -22.55 -0.13 -10.50
CA ALA A 359 -21.42 -0.69 -11.24
C ALA A 359 -20.08 -0.32 -10.58
N ASN A 360 -19.91 0.93 -10.13
CA ASN A 360 -18.69 1.39 -9.47
C ASN A 360 -18.52 0.73 -8.08
N VAL A 361 -19.60 0.58 -7.32
CA VAL A 361 -19.59 -0.13 -6.02
C VAL A 361 -19.21 -1.60 -6.23
N LEU A 362 -19.80 -2.28 -7.24
CA LEU A 362 -19.47 -3.67 -7.57
C LEU A 362 -18.01 -3.81 -8.02
N TYR A 363 -17.49 -2.83 -8.78
CA TYR A 363 -16.10 -2.84 -9.24
C TYR A 363 -15.11 -2.83 -8.07
N ASN A 364 -15.43 -2.19 -6.93
CA ASN A 364 -14.57 -2.25 -5.73
C ASN A 364 -14.42 -3.67 -5.15
N LEU A 365 -15.41 -4.55 -5.35
CA LEU A 365 -15.31 -5.95 -4.97
C LEU A 365 -14.43 -6.72 -5.97
N LEU A 366 -14.60 -6.44 -7.27
CA LEU A 366 -13.76 -7.03 -8.33
C LEU A 366 -12.27 -6.76 -8.07
N GLN A 367 -11.91 -5.54 -7.73
CA GLN A 367 -10.51 -5.15 -7.52
C GLN A 367 -9.78 -5.95 -6.43
N VAL A 368 -10.45 -6.31 -5.34
CA VAL A 368 -9.83 -6.99 -4.19
C VAL A 368 -9.98 -8.50 -4.25
N ALA A 369 -10.91 -9.03 -5.04
CA ALA A 369 -11.19 -10.46 -5.10
C ALA A 369 -9.98 -11.33 -5.44
N PRO A 370 -9.10 -10.98 -6.40
CA PRO A 370 -7.93 -11.78 -6.73
C PRO A 370 -6.97 -11.97 -5.56
N ALA A 371 -6.84 -10.95 -4.72
CA ALA A 371 -6.00 -10.99 -3.52
C ALA A 371 -6.63 -11.77 -2.37
N MET A 372 -7.95 -11.99 -2.40
CA MET A 372 -8.75 -12.64 -1.35
C MET A 372 -9.15 -14.08 -1.68
N THR A 373 -8.57 -14.68 -2.72
CA THR A 373 -8.95 -16.03 -3.18
C THR A 373 -8.85 -17.08 -2.06
N ALA A 374 -7.81 -16.99 -1.22
CA ALA A 374 -7.60 -17.92 -0.11
C ALA A 374 -8.67 -17.73 0.98
N GLU A 375 -9.02 -16.49 1.30
CA GLU A 375 -9.94 -16.12 2.36
C GLU A 375 -11.42 -16.37 2.00
N THR A 376 -11.73 -16.27 0.72
CA THR A 376 -13.11 -16.45 0.21
C THR A 376 -13.41 -17.89 -0.24
N GLY A 377 -12.40 -18.79 -0.24
CA GLY A 377 -12.55 -20.14 -0.76
C GLY A 377 -12.73 -20.19 -2.29
N GLY A 378 -12.19 -19.20 -3.01
CA GLY A 378 -12.17 -19.19 -4.48
C GLY A 378 -13.29 -18.37 -5.15
N VAL A 379 -13.92 -17.44 -4.45
CA VAL A 379 -14.84 -16.48 -5.09
C VAL A 379 -14.10 -15.69 -6.17
N THR A 380 -14.67 -15.66 -7.36
CA THR A 380 -14.18 -14.89 -8.52
C THR A 380 -15.22 -13.88 -8.95
N MET A 381 -14.81 -12.61 -9.05
CA MET A 381 -15.72 -11.51 -9.42
C MET A 381 -15.71 -11.17 -10.91
N GLU A 382 -14.78 -11.70 -11.67
CA GLU A 382 -14.59 -11.44 -13.11
C GLU A 382 -15.78 -11.92 -13.95
N ARG A 383 -16.56 -12.88 -13.45
CA ARG A 383 -17.78 -13.36 -14.11
C ARG A 383 -18.90 -12.33 -14.15
N TYR A 384 -18.85 -11.31 -13.29
CA TYR A 384 -19.91 -10.30 -13.13
C TYR A 384 -19.63 -9.02 -13.91
N ILE A 385 -18.37 -8.77 -14.25
CA ILE A 385 -17.94 -7.59 -15.01
C ILE A 385 -16.99 -8.08 -16.10
N ALA A 386 -17.39 -8.02 -17.35
CA ALA A 386 -16.53 -8.42 -18.47
C ALA A 386 -15.37 -7.44 -18.66
N ALA A 387 -14.25 -7.90 -19.27
CA ALA A 387 -13.02 -7.14 -19.40
C ALA A 387 -13.18 -5.71 -19.97
N PRO A 388 -13.97 -5.46 -21.03
CA PRO A 388 -14.14 -4.08 -21.51
C PRO A 388 -14.83 -3.15 -20.52
N GLN A 389 -15.79 -3.66 -19.72
CA GLN A 389 -16.44 -2.90 -18.65
C GLN A 389 -15.49 -2.70 -17.46
N ALA A 390 -14.72 -3.72 -17.13
CA ALA A 390 -13.71 -3.63 -16.06
C ALA A 390 -12.62 -2.60 -16.40
N GLU A 391 -12.16 -2.52 -17.66
CA GLU A 391 -11.23 -1.51 -18.13
C GLU A 391 -11.77 -0.09 -17.93
N TYR A 392 -13.03 0.12 -18.33
CA TYR A 392 -13.65 1.44 -18.18
C TYR A 392 -13.87 1.82 -16.71
N LEU A 393 -14.30 0.88 -15.86
CA LEU A 393 -14.46 1.12 -14.42
C LEU A 393 -13.11 1.34 -13.74
N ALA A 394 -12.05 0.66 -14.22
CA ALA A 394 -10.67 0.96 -13.79
C ALA A 394 -10.28 2.41 -14.14
N TYR A 395 -10.62 2.87 -15.33
CA TYR A 395 -10.39 4.25 -15.75
C TYR A 395 -11.09 5.27 -14.81
N LEU A 396 -12.33 5.01 -14.37
CA LEU A 396 -13.02 5.91 -13.44
C LEU A 396 -12.23 6.09 -12.13
N GLN A 397 -11.77 4.99 -11.57
CA GLN A 397 -11.00 5.04 -10.31
C GLN A 397 -9.55 5.48 -10.51
N ASP A 398 -8.96 5.21 -11.67
CA ASP A 398 -7.66 5.77 -12.03
C ASP A 398 -7.73 7.28 -12.19
N ALA A 399 -8.84 7.82 -12.71
CA ALA A 399 -9.05 9.26 -12.80
C ALA A 399 -9.14 9.91 -11.40
N GLU A 400 -9.85 9.28 -10.46
CA GLU A 400 -9.91 9.71 -9.06
C GLU A 400 -8.50 9.74 -8.43
N ASP A 401 -7.78 8.62 -8.45
CA ASP A 401 -6.43 8.53 -7.87
C ASP A 401 -5.43 9.47 -8.59
N PHE A 402 -5.55 9.65 -9.92
CA PHE A 402 -4.72 10.58 -10.69
C PHE A 402 -4.90 12.03 -10.25
N TYR A 403 -6.16 12.49 -10.09
CA TYR A 403 -6.43 13.86 -9.68
C TYR A 403 -6.17 14.11 -8.21
N GLU A 404 -6.49 13.16 -7.34
CA GLU A 404 -6.38 13.34 -5.90
C GLU A 404 -4.99 13.06 -5.33
N LYS A 405 -4.28 12.07 -5.85
CA LYS A 405 -3.01 11.56 -5.28
C LYS A 405 -1.85 11.61 -6.26
N GLY A 406 -2.15 11.64 -7.54
CA GLY A 406 -1.18 11.67 -8.63
C GLY A 406 -0.74 13.08 -9.01
N PRO A 407 -0.18 13.26 -10.22
CA PRO A 407 0.26 14.57 -10.70
C PRO A 407 -0.89 15.53 -10.96
N GLY A 408 -2.11 15.05 -11.18
CA GLY A 408 -3.34 15.81 -11.24
C GLY A 408 -3.37 16.92 -12.28
N VAL A 409 -3.94 18.06 -11.88
CA VAL A 409 -4.07 19.28 -12.71
C VAL A 409 -2.77 20.08 -12.64
N ALA A 410 -2.22 20.43 -13.80
CA ALA A 410 -0.93 21.12 -13.91
C ALA A 410 -0.90 22.47 -13.17
N GLU A 411 -1.99 23.21 -13.21
CA GLU A 411 -2.15 24.51 -12.56
C GLU A 411 -2.32 24.41 -11.03
N ALA A 412 -2.75 23.26 -10.50
CA ALA A 412 -2.85 23.01 -9.05
C ALA A 412 -1.50 22.60 -8.42
N ASN A 413 -0.48 22.46 -9.24
CA ASN A 413 0.86 22.02 -8.86
C ASN A 413 1.45 22.81 -7.68
N PRO A 414 2.11 22.14 -6.75
CA PRO A 414 2.34 20.70 -6.54
C PRO A 414 1.55 20.14 -5.33
N VAL A 415 0.34 20.60 -5.07
CA VAL A 415 -0.43 20.34 -3.84
C VAL A 415 -0.60 18.85 -3.54
N THR A 416 -0.75 18.00 -4.57
CA THR A 416 -0.95 16.56 -4.41
C THR A 416 0.32 15.79 -4.01
N TYR A 417 1.52 16.37 -4.19
CA TYR A 417 2.77 15.65 -3.95
C TYR A 417 3.85 16.43 -3.19
N ARG A 418 3.66 17.74 -2.92
CA ARG A 418 4.67 18.56 -2.21
C ARG A 418 4.98 18.03 -0.81
N MET A 419 4.00 17.48 -0.10
CA MET A 419 4.18 16.87 1.23
C MET A 419 5.18 15.71 1.23
N ALA A 420 5.46 15.09 0.07
CA ALA A 420 6.45 14.03 -0.07
C ALA A 420 7.91 14.54 -0.06
N GLN A 421 8.13 15.88 -0.02
CA GLN A 421 9.48 16.45 0.05
C GLN A 421 10.27 15.92 1.24
N ALA A 422 9.64 15.77 2.41
CA ALA A 422 10.29 15.21 3.59
C ALA A 422 10.88 13.82 3.34
N LEU A 423 10.21 12.99 2.53
CA LEU A 423 10.70 11.67 2.18
C LEU A 423 11.87 11.73 1.19
N VAL A 424 11.86 12.69 0.26
CA VAL A 424 13.02 12.95 -0.63
C VAL A 424 14.21 13.41 0.20
N ASP A 425 14.00 14.33 1.14
CA ASP A 425 15.04 14.84 2.05
C ASP A 425 15.65 13.71 2.89
N ASP A 426 14.83 12.81 3.39
CA ASP A 426 15.26 11.66 4.18
C ASP A 426 16.10 10.66 3.36
N PHE A 427 15.73 10.41 2.09
CA PHE A 427 16.52 9.58 1.18
C PHE A 427 17.91 10.17 0.93
N PHE A 428 18.00 11.46 0.64
CA PHE A 428 19.30 12.11 0.45
C PHE A 428 20.11 12.20 1.75
N ALA A 429 19.48 12.44 2.89
CA ALA A 429 20.16 12.53 4.18
C ALA A 429 20.85 11.22 4.58
N GLU A 430 20.23 10.07 4.34
CA GLU A 430 20.82 8.75 4.59
C GLU A 430 22.06 8.52 3.71
N ILE A 431 22.00 8.85 2.42
CA ILE A 431 23.16 8.70 1.53
C ILE A 431 24.26 9.74 1.85
N ASP A 432 23.89 10.93 2.31
CA ASP A 432 24.86 11.93 2.78
C ASP A 432 25.63 11.43 4.01
N ALA A 433 24.98 10.69 4.93
CA ALA A 433 25.67 10.04 6.03
C ALA A 433 26.70 9.01 5.50
N ILE A 434 26.29 8.18 4.53
CA ILE A 434 27.19 7.24 3.86
C ILE A 434 28.37 7.98 3.20
N ALA A 435 28.11 9.11 2.52
CA ALA A 435 29.16 9.90 1.87
C ALA A 435 30.20 10.45 2.85
N ARG A 436 29.76 10.82 4.07
CA ARG A 436 30.65 11.25 5.17
C ARG A 436 31.38 10.09 5.86
N GLY A 437 31.13 8.85 5.46
CA GLY A 437 31.78 7.66 6.01
C GLY A 437 30.98 6.99 7.14
N ASP A 438 29.80 7.46 7.47
CA ASP A 438 28.90 6.79 8.43
C ASP A 438 28.23 5.57 7.76
N LEU A 439 28.68 4.39 8.13
CA LEU A 439 28.16 3.11 7.66
C LEU A 439 27.31 2.40 8.72
N THR A 440 26.84 3.11 9.72
CA THR A 440 26.01 2.55 10.80
C THR A 440 24.75 1.89 10.24
N ASN A 441 24.08 2.51 9.29
CA ASN A 441 22.94 1.92 8.60
C ASN A 441 23.41 1.18 7.33
N ALA A 442 22.99 -0.07 7.16
CA ALA A 442 23.13 -0.85 5.94
C ALA A 442 21.89 -0.75 5.07
N ALA A 443 20.73 -0.61 5.71
CA ALA A 443 19.47 -0.42 5.02
C ALA A 443 18.51 0.43 5.86
N LYS A 444 17.62 1.20 5.16
CA LYS A 444 16.42 1.81 5.76
C LYS A 444 15.20 1.42 4.96
N LEU A 445 14.32 0.68 5.61
CA LEU A 445 13.15 0.05 5.01
C LEU A 445 11.88 0.71 5.55
N ARG A 446 11.09 1.32 4.67
CA ARG A 446 9.93 2.15 5.04
C ARG A 446 8.64 1.52 4.49
N PHE A 447 7.61 1.35 5.35
CA PHE A 447 6.36 0.70 4.99
C PHE A 447 5.17 1.64 5.17
N THR A 448 4.35 1.77 4.10
CA THR A 448 3.37 2.83 4.01
C THR A 448 2.17 2.48 3.11
N HIS A 449 1.60 3.48 2.41
CA HIS A 449 0.36 3.47 1.65
C HIS A 449 0.55 3.99 0.22
N ALA A 450 -0.46 3.80 -0.66
CA ALA A 450 -0.47 4.39 -2.00
C ALA A 450 -0.36 5.92 -1.95
N GLU A 451 -1.00 6.54 -0.96
CA GLU A 451 -1.03 7.97 -0.67
C GLU A 451 0.34 8.55 -0.25
N VAL A 452 1.37 7.71 -0.17
CA VAL A 452 2.77 8.10 0.03
C VAL A 452 3.61 7.74 -1.19
N VAL A 453 3.44 6.52 -1.72
CA VAL A 453 4.24 6.03 -2.87
C VAL A 453 3.92 6.84 -4.12
N ILE A 454 2.65 7.16 -4.41
CA ILE A 454 2.25 7.93 -5.60
C ILE A 454 2.80 9.37 -5.55
N PRO A 455 2.59 10.16 -4.45
CA PRO A 455 3.21 11.47 -4.31
C PRO A 455 4.74 11.45 -4.37
N PHE A 456 5.39 10.43 -3.78
CA PHE A 456 6.83 10.30 -3.82
C PHE A 456 7.36 10.03 -5.23
N ALA A 457 6.71 9.16 -6.00
CA ALA A 457 7.05 8.94 -7.40
C ALA A 457 6.76 10.20 -8.26
N SER A 458 5.72 10.97 -7.91
CA SER A 458 5.36 12.21 -8.60
C SER A 458 6.36 13.34 -8.35
N ILE A 459 6.84 13.54 -7.10
CA ILE A 459 7.84 14.59 -6.79
C ILE A 459 9.20 14.27 -7.40
N LEU A 460 9.55 12.99 -7.53
CA LEU A 460 10.74 12.53 -8.25
C LEU A 460 10.58 12.61 -9.76
N LYS A 461 9.40 13.00 -10.27
CA LYS A 461 9.04 13.12 -11.68
C LYS A 461 9.33 11.86 -12.49
N LEU A 462 8.96 10.70 -11.94
CA LEU A 462 9.19 9.43 -12.59
C LEU A 462 8.41 9.33 -13.90
N LYS A 463 9.04 8.77 -14.92
CA LYS A 463 8.43 8.52 -16.24
C LYS A 463 7.16 7.66 -16.09
N ASN A 464 6.12 8.00 -16.84
CA ASN A 464 4.80 7.37 -16.83
C ASN A 464 4.02 7.55 -15.50
N VAL A 465 4.58 8.19 -14.49
CA VAL A 465 3.90 8.59 -13.27
C VAL A 465 3.62 10.09 -13.29
N PHE A 466 4.64 10.90 -13.52
CA PHE A 466 4.52 12.37 -13.55
C PHE A 466 4.16 12.86 -14.96
N ALA A 467 2.86 12.96 -15.21
CA ALA A 467 2.31 13.53 -16.45
C ALA A 467 1.04 14.33 -16.12
N PRO A 468 1.15 15.52 -15.46
CA PRO A 468 -0.01 16.34 -15.12
C PRO A 468 -0.75 16.79 -16.37
N VAL A 469 -2.06 16.97 -16.29
CA VAL A 469 -2.88 17.47 -17.40
C VAL A 469 -3.26 18.94 -17.17
N PRO A 470 -3.31 19.78 -18.22
CA PRO A 470 -3.83 21.14 -18.11
C PRO A 470 -5.27 21.15 -17.59
N GLN A 471 -5.66 22.19 -16.85
CA GLN A 471 -7.03 22.32 -16.32
C GLN A 471 -8.09 22.23 -17.42
N ALA A 472 -7.80 22.70 -18.63
CA ALA A 472 -8.71 22.63 -19.78
C ALA A 472 -8.89 21.21 -20.33
N GLN A 473 -8.06 20.24 -19.95
CA GLN A 473 -8.11 18.86 -20.42
C GLN A 473 -8.59 17.92 -19.31
N THR A 474 -9.26 16.84 -19.72
CA THR A 474 -9.60 15.74 -18.82
C THR A 474 -8.63 14.59 -19.04
N TYR A 475 -8.15 14.01 -17.94
CA TYR A 475 -7.35 12.78 -17.97
C TYR A 475 -8.14 11.66 -18.65
N THR A 476 -7.49 10.96 -19.57
CA THR A 476 -8.01 9.75 -20.22
C THR A 476 -6.86 8.76 -20.46
N TYR A 477 -7.19 7.49 -20.66
CA TYR A 477 -6.20 6.49 -21.08
C TYR A 477 -5.58 6.75 -22.45
N ALA A 478 -6.22 7.56 -23.29
CA ALA A 478 -5.70 7.93 -24.61
C ALA A 478 -4.65 9.05 -24.54
N ASN A 479 -4.75 9.97 -23.57
CA ASN A 479 -3.86 11.13 -23.48
C ASN A 479 -2.82 11.07 -22.35
N ASN A 480 -2.87 10.03 -21.52
CA ASN A 480 -2.00 9.93 -20.35
C ASN A 480 -1.59 8.47 -20.08
N PRO A 481 -0.29 8.20 -19.85
CA PRO A 481 0.21 6.84 -19.57
C PRO A 481 -0.11 6.34 -18.15
N TRP A 482 -0.60 7.18 -17.24
CA TRP A 482 -0.82 6.83 -15.85
C TRP A 482 -1.86 5.71 -15.73
N ARG A 483 -1.52 4.63 -15.02
CA ARG A 483 -2.39 3.48 -14.72
C ARG A 483 -2.10 3.03 -13.30
N GLY A 484 -3.13 2.94 -12.45
CA GLY A 484 -2.97 2.56 -11.05
C GLY A 484 -2.28 1.21 -10.86
N GLU A 485 -2.57 0.24 -11.74
CA GLU A 485 -1.95 -1.09 -11.71
C GLU A 485 -0.43 -1.07 -11.98
N ALA A 486 0.07 -0.08 -12.70
CA ALA A 486 1.50 0.10 -12.98
C ALA A 486 2.18 1.05 -12.00
N VAL A 487 1.45 2.10 -11.58
CA VAL A 487 1.97 3.16 -10.71
C VAL A 487 2.03 2.69 -9.26
N SER A 488 0.96 2.14 -8.72
CA SER A 488 0.92 1.75 -7.31
C SER A 488 0.13 0.47 -7.09
N PRO A 489 0.56 -0.68 -7.65
CA PRO A 489 -0.04 -1.97 -7.26
C PRO A 489 0.11 -2.19 -5.75
N MET A 490 -0.50 -3.23 -5.20
CA MET A 490 -0.23 -3.65 -3.82
C MET A 490 1.27 -3.94 -3.66
N ALA A 491 1.85 -3.69 -2.50
CA ALA A 491 3.30 -3.78 -2.22
C ALA A 491 4.19 -2.97 -3.19
N ALA A 492 3.63 -2.00 -3.94
CA ALA A 492 4.42 -1.09 -4.78
C ALA A 492 5.57 -0.50 -4.00
N ASN A 493 6.75 -0.41 -4.63
CA ASN A 493 7.94 0.01 -3.91
C ASN A 493 8.88 0.86 -4.79
N LEU A 494 9.62 1.73 -4.14
CA LEU A 494 10.72 2.49 -4.72
C LEU A 494 11.96 2.22 -3.87
N GLN A 495 13.06 1.89 -4.53
CA GLN A 495 14.30 1.48 -3.88
C GLN A 495 15.48 2.21 -4.51
N TRP A 496 16.43 2.66 -3.68
CA TRP A 496 17.72 3.16 -4.11
C TRP A 496 18.84 2.27 -3.56
N ASP A 497 19.64 1.71 -4.46
CA ASP A 497 20.82 0.93 -4.13
C ASP A 497 22.06 1.80 -4.30
N VAL A 498 22.90 1.87 -3.27
CA VAL A 498 24.11 2.72 -3.22
C VAL A 498 25.35 1.86 -3.27
N TYR A 499 26.21 2.17 -4.19
CA TYR A 499 27.49 1.48 -4.41
C TYR A 499 28.66 2.43 -4.21
N ARG A 500 29.77 1.92 -3.70
CA ARG A 500 30.97 2.69 -3.39
C ARG A 500 32.21 2.11 -4.05
N ASN A 501 33.07 3.00 -4.57
CA ASN A 501 34.44 2.72 -4.96
C ASN A 501 35.34 3.85 -4.42
N GLY A 502 36.14 3.57 -3.39
CA GLY A 502 36.90 4.60 -2.67
C GLY A 502 35.97 5.66 -2.07
N SER A 503 36.14 6.91 -2.49
CA SER A 503 35.29 8.05 -2.07
C SER A 503 34.07 8.27 -2.99
N ARG A 504 33.99 7.58 -4.13
CA ARG A 504 32.93 7.78 -5.11
C ARG A 504 31.71 6.93 -4.77
N LEU A 505 30.54 7.54 -4.82
CA LEU A 505 29.24 6.88 -4.67
C LEU A 505 28.46 6.96 -5.96
N ILE A 506 27.80 5.86 -6.32
CA ILE A 506 26.82 5.81 -7.39
C ILE A 506 25.52 5.22 -6.86
N VAL A 507 24.40 5.67 -7.42
CA VAL A 507 23.06 5.27 -7.01
C VAL A 507 22.31 4.70 -8.21
N LYS A 508 21.58 3.61 -7.98
CA LYS A 508 20.63 3.02 -8.92
C LYS A 508 19.25 3.02 -8.29
N MET A 509 18.23 3.44 -9.05
CA MET A 509 16.85 3.43 -8.59
C MET A 509 16.07 2.28 -9.24
N LEU A 510 15.23 1.63 -8.41
CA LEU A 510 14.21 0.69 -8.88
C LEU A 510 12.83 1.19 -8.46
N TYR A 511 11.87 1.10 -9.38
CA TYR A 511 10.45 1.36 -9.10
C TYR A 511 9.63 0.12 -9.47
N ASN A 512 8.91 -0.42 -8.51
CA ASN A 512 8.24 -1.73 -8.62
C ASN A 512 9.20 -2.82 -9.11
N GLU A 513 10.44 -2.82 -8.57
CA GLU A 513 11.53 -3.72 -8.93
C GLU A 513 11.89 -3.66 -10.44
N ARG A 514 11.70 -2.49 -11.06
CA ARG A 514 12.18 -2.19 -12.41
C ARG A 514 13.21 -1.08 -12.32
N GLU A 515 14.38 -1.27 -12.95
CA GLU A 515 15.38 -0.21 -13.10
C GLU A 515 14.75 1.01 -13.77
N THR A 516 14.77 2.13 -13.05
CA THR A 516 14.06 3.35 -13.43
C THR A 516 15.01 4.52 -13.43
N ASP A 517 14.90 5.35 -14.46
CA ASP A 517 15.68 6.57 -14.55
C ASP A 517 15.18 7.63 -13.57
N PHE A 518 16.12 8.40 -13.03
CA PHE A 518 15.77 9.67 -12.40
C PHE A 518 15.22 10.64 -13.46
N GLN A 519 14.66 11.77 -13.00
CA GLN A 519 14.11 12.76 -13.94
C GLN A 519 15.12 13.17 -15.03
N PRO A 520 14.66 13.55 -16.24
CA PRO A 520 15.56 13.87 -17.35
C PRO A 520 16.60 14.95 -17.05
N ALA A 521 16.29 15.90 -16.13
CA ALA A 521 17.25 16.91 -15.68
C ALA A 521 18.50 16.28 -15.01
N CYS A 522 18.43 15.04 -14.55
CA CYS A 522 19.53 14.31 -13.93
C CYS A 522 20.36 13.47 -14.92
N ASP A 523 20.03 13.45 -16.21
CA ASP A 523 20.76 12.63 -17.19
C ASP A 523 22.25 12.95 -17.26
N GLY A 524 22.64 14.21 -16.98
CA GLY A 524 24.05 14.62 -16.86
C GLY A 524 24.80 14.00 -15.67
N ALA A 525 24.10 13.38 -14.73
CA ALA A 525 24.68 12.66 -13.60
C ALA A 525 24.87 11.15 -13.87
N ARG A 526 24.44 10.62 -15.02
CA ARG A 526 24.70 9.22 -15.38
C ARG A 526 26.20 8.96 -15.48
N ILE A 527 26.63 7.80 -15.02
CA ILE A 527 28.06 7.42 -15.11
C ILE A 527 28.52 7.13 -16.55
N ALA A 528 27.58 6.78 -17.43
CA ALA A 528 27.76 6.57 -18.86
C ALA A 528 26.44 6.76 -19.61
N PRO A 529 26.42 7.07 -20.92
CA PRO A 529 25.20 7.13 -21.70
C PRO A 529 24.37 5.83 -21.60
N GLY A 530 23.11 5.95 -21.24
CA GLY A 530 22.19 4.82 -21.09
C GLY A 530 22.34 4.00 -19.80
N SER A 531 23.33 4.24 -18.95
CA SER A 531 23.51 3.56 -17.66
C SER A 531 22.35 3.89 -16.71
N ARG A 532 21.98 2.92 -15.86
CA ARG A 532 21.03 3.08 -14.74
C ARG A 532 21.70 3.58 -13.47
N PHE A 533 23.03 3.70 -13.47
CA PHE A 533 23.79 4.23 -12.36
C PHE A 533 24.05 5.73 -12.55
N TYR A 534 23.90 6.48 -11.46
CA TYR A 534 24.09 7.92 -11.39
C TYR A 534 25.17 8.28 -10.37
N ASP A 535 26.08 9.18 -10.71
CA ASP A 535 27.01 9.76 -9.74
C ASP A 535 26.24 10.53 -8.67
N TYR A 536 26.46 10.19 -7.41
CA TYR A 536 25.66 10.72 -6.31
C TYR A 536 25.76 12.25 -6.18
N ALA A 537 26.96 12.81 -6.32
CA ALA A 537 27.14 14.26 -6.22
C ALA A 537 26.40 15.00 -7.36
N GLY A 538 26.40 14.43 -8.56
CA GLY A 538 25.63 14.93 -9.69
C GLY A 538 24.13 14.80 -9.45
N LEU A 539 23.68 13.69 -8.92
CA LEU A 539 22.28 13.43 -8.58
C LEU A 539 21.77 14.43 -7.52
N LYS A 540 22.53 14.70 -6.46
CA LYS A 540 22.21 15.74 -5.47
C LYS A 540 21.97 17.09 -6.15
N ARG A 541 22.91 17.54 -6.96
CA ARG A 541 22.81 18.85 -7.62
C ARG A 541 21.58 18.97 -8.51
N CYS A 542 21.22 17.92 -9.26
CA CYS A 542 20.04 17.97 -10.12
C CYS A 542 18.72 18.04 -9.35
N HIS A 543 18.69 17.56 -8.10
CA HIS A 543 17.57 17.69 -7.17
C HIS A 543 17.64 18.95 -6.29
N GLY A 544 18.60 19.85 -6.53
CA GLY A 544 18.73 21.13 -5.82
C GLY A 544 19.44 21.05 -4.46
N TYR A 545 20.00 19.90 -4.10
CA TYR A 545 20.79 19.75 -2.86
C TYR A 545 22.25 20.16 -3.08
N ARG A 546 22.89 20.70 -2.04
CA ARG A 546 24.30 21.15 -2.04
C ARG A 546 25.22 20.14 -1.37
#